data_b860f8848cf49bd92e44319776fc4957
#
_entry.id   b860f8848cf49bd92e44319776fc4957
#
_cell.length_a   1.000
_cell.length_b   1.000
_cell.length_c   1.000
_cell.angle_alpha   90.00
_cell.angle_beta   90.00
_cell.angle_gamma   90.00
#
_symmetry.space_group_name_H-M   'P 1'
#
loop_
_entity.id
_entity.type
_entity.pdbx_description
1 polymer ?
#
loop_
_entity_poly.entity_id
_entity_poly.type
_entity_poly.pdbx_seq_one_letter_code
_entity_poly.pdbx_strand_id
1 'polypeptide(L)'
;MLEFKNTHNNWVGGISKLLFGVSKCFLNSKALLFLLVFLNGICIAQEKKQFSTEQPVVGANQTPKYLPLLKHKKIGIVANQTSVLFKNSEHSSYEHLIDSLQKLNITIAKVFTPEHGFRGSSDASEHIEDSRDLKTGLPLVSLYGKHRKPSAAQLKNLELVLFDIQDVGVRFYTYLSTLHYVMEACAENNIPVLVLDRPNPNGHYVDGPMMRPAHTSFIGMHPVPLVYGMTIGEYAQMLNGEGWLTNGRTCDLTVIPLQKYKHQTRYQLPIRPSPNLPNAKAVNCYPSLGFFEGTPINAGRGTEYQFQRYGAPDFPKGAFFYTPLPNFGSKLPKHRGQRCYGVDLSSSPRLSKIKISWLADAYQKSPNKALFFGKTFTKHVGNTELQKQLESQRSPKEIEASWQKDLKSFHKIRQKYLLYD
;
A
#
# COMPACT_ATOMS: atom_id res chain seq x y z
N MET A 1 -42.11 32.50 -24.85
CA MET A 1 -42.02 33.05 -26.21
C MET A 1 -40.82 33.99 -26.23
N LEU A 2 -39.63 33.48 -26.54
CA LEU A 2 -38.44 34.23 -26.92
C LEU A 2 -37.48 33.21 -27.56
N GLU A 3 -37.20 33.49 -28.82
CA GLU A 3 -36.52 32.61 -29.78
C GLU A 3 -35.02 32.43 -29.47
N PHE A 4 -34.53 31.20 -29.56
CA PHE A 4 -33.11 30.91 -29.67
C PHE A 4 -32.70 30.94 -31.14
N LYS A 5 -31.90 31.95 -31.52
CA LYS A 5 -31.21 31.97 -32.81
C LYS A 5 -29.97 31.11 -32.80
N ASN A 6 -29.97 30.12 -33.71
CA ASN A 6 -28.81 29.33 -34.13
C ASN A 6 -27.72 30.21 -34.73
N THR A 7 -26.49 30.09 -34.25
CA THR A 7 -25.28 30.51 -34.96
C THR A 7 -24.34 29.29 -35.13
N HIS A 8 -24.68 28.46 -36.10
CA HIS A 8 -23.70 27.59 -36.78
C HIS A 8 -23.25 28.26 -38.07
N ASN A 9 -21.99 28.29 -38.31
CA ASN A 9 -21.19 28.53 -39.50
C ASN A 9 -20.17 29.65 -39.31
N ASN A 10 -18.91 29.23 -39.13
CA ASN A 10 -17.75 29.91 -39.71
C ASN A 10 -16.44 29.25 -39.17
N TRP A 11 -16.23 27.96 -39.50
CA TRP A 11 -14.91 27.31 -39.27
C TRP A 11 -14.45 26.40 -40.43
N VAL A 12 -14.98 26.58 -41.65
CA VAL A 12 -14.56 25.77 -42.82
C VAL A 12 -13.76 26.62 -43.83
N GLY A 13 -13.60 27.93 -43.63
CA GLY A 13 -12.94 28.85 -44.55
C GLY A 13 -11.40 28.98 -44.44
N GLY A 14 -10.78 28.40 -43.38
CA GLY A 14 -9.36 28.64 -43.07
C GLY A 14 -8.35 27.64 -43.68
N ILE A 15 -8.78 26.49 -44.10
CA ILE A 15 -7.84 25.41 -44.54
C ILE A 15 -7.60 25.40 -46.06
N SER A 16 -8.50 25.99 -46.88
CA SER A 16 -8.35 25.98 -48.30
C SER A 16 -7.39 27.05 -48.88
N LYS A 17 -6.93 28.03 -48.11
CA LYS A 17 -5.97 29.04 -48.55
C LYS A 17 -4.50 28.73 -48.25
N LEU A 18 -4.21 27.67 -47.52
CA LEU A 18 -2.83 27.25 -47.19
C LEU A 18 -2.25 26.22 -48.20
N LEU A 19 -3.08 25.68 -49.12
CA LEU A 19 -2.68 24.66 -50.10
C LEU A 19 -2.38 25.17 -51.49
N PHE A 20 -2.54 26.49 -51.78
CA PHE A 20 -2.27 27.06 -53.10
C PHE A 20 -0.98 27.89 -53.17
N GLY A 21 -0.15 27.95 -52.15
CA GLY A 21 1.10 28.72 -52.07
C GLY A 21 2.39 27.93 -52.28
N VAL A 22 2.34 26.61 -52.47
CA VAL A 22 3.54 25.78 -52.65
C VAL A 22 3.60 25.18 -54.04
N SER A 23 3.69 26.04 -55.04
CA SER A 23 4.05 25.66 -56.40
C SER A 23 5.33 26.40 -56.78
N LYS A 24 6.44 25.63 -56.88
CA LYS A 24 7.80 25.95 -57.26
C LYS A 24 8.81 26.13 -56.11
N CYS A 25 9.06 25.06 -55.37
CA CYS A 25 10.39 24.82 -54.82
C CYS A 25 10.76 23.36 -55.13
N PHE A 26 11.80 23.18 -55.94
CA PHE A 26 12.44 21.88 -56.19
C PHE A 26 12.94 21.31 -54.87
N LEU A 27 12.13 20.50 -54.18
CA LEU A 27 12.61 19.71 -53.03
C LEU A 27 13.44 18.54 -53.64
N ASN A 28 14.75 18.55 -53.40
CA ASN A 28 15.65 17.45 -53.68
C ASN A 28 15.06 16.14 -53.09
N SER A 29 15.05 15.06 -53.89
CA SER A 29 14.52 13.73 -53.49
C SER A 29 15.11 13.22 -52.19
N LYS A 30 16.29 13.68 -51.79
CA LYS A 30 16.92 13.39 -50.49
C LYS A 30 16.22 14.09 -49.29
N ALA A 31 15.66 15.28 -49.47
CA ALA A 31 14.93 15.99 -48.40
C ALA A 31 13.57 15.34 -48.11
N LEU A 32 12.88 14.85 -49.18
CA LEU A 32 11.63 14.10 -49.01
C LEU A 32 11.84 12.75 -48.32
N LEU A 33 12.95 12.08 -48.61
CA LEU A 33 13.34 10.81 -47.97
C LEU A 33 13.67 11.04 -46.46
N PHE A 34 14.36 12.15 -46.13
CA PHE A 34 14.66 12.53 -44.77
C PHE A 34 13.38 12.89 -43.96
N LEU A 35 12.41 13.57 -44.58
CA LEU A 35 11.14 13.90 -43.94
C LEU A 35 10.29 12.66 -43.69
N LEU A 36 10.28 11.69 -44.63
CA LEU A 36 9.58 10.41 -44.44
C LEU A 36 10.25 9.52 -43.39
N VAL A 37 11.58 9.52 -43.30
CA VAL A 37 12.29 8.80 -42.22
C VAL A 37 12.09 9.46 -40.87
N PHE A 38 12.02 10.79 -40.80
CA PHE A 38 11.72 11.51 -39.55
C PHE A 38 10.27 11.31 -39.11
N LEU A 39 9.30 11.29 -40.03
CA LEU A 39 7.88 11.00 -39.71
C LEU A 39 7.67 9.55 -39.28
N ASN A 40 8.38 8.59 -39.88
CA ASN A 40 8.37 7.20 -39.42
C ASN A 40 9.12 7.01 -38.10
N GLY A 41 10.20 7.76 -37.82
CA GLY A 41 10.93 7.78 -36.56
C GLY A 41 10.06 8.32 -35.39
N ILE A 42 9.22 9.31 -35.66
CA ILE A 42 8.28 9.87 -34.66
C ILE A 42 7.09 8.92 -34.40
N CYS A 43 6.62 8.17 -35.42
CA CYS A 43 5.59 7.13 -35.22
C CYS A 43 6.09 5.92 -34.42
N ILE A 44 7.38 5.57 -34.52
CA ILE A 44 7.96 4.43 -33.75
C ILE A 44 8.26 4.83 -32.31
N ALA A 45 8.43 6.13 -32.01
CA ALA A 45 8.72 6.60 -30.63
C ALA A 45 7.49 6.76 -29.72
N GLN A 46 6.29 6.54 -30.21
CA GLN A 46 5.07 6.43 -29.39
C GLN A 46 4.64 4.96 -29.24
N GLU A 47 5.51 4.10 -28.77
CA GLU A 47 5.05 2.98 -27.95
C GLU A 47 4.40 3.59 -26.71
N LYS A 48 3.12 3.91 -26.79
CA LYS A 48 2.27 4.00 -25.60
C LYS A 48 2.45 2.66 -24.90
N LYS A 49 3.19 2.61 -23.80
CA LYS A 49 3.13 1.50 -22.87
C LYS A 49 1.66 1.33 -22.52
N GLN A 50 1.00 0.45 -23.25
CA GLN A 50 -0.38 0.08 -23.04
C GLN A 50 -0.37 -0.66 -21.71
N PHE A 51 -0.60 0.08 -20.60
CA PHE A 51 -0.79 -0.56 -19.31
C PHE A 51 -1.97 -1.50 -19.49
N SER A 52 -1.76 -2.77 -19.25
CA SER A 52 -2.83 -3.75 -19.24
C SER A 52 -3.97 -3.20 -18.38
N THR A 53 -5.14 -3.04 -18.97
CA THR A 53 -6.37 -2.65 -18.26
C THR A 53 -6.94 -3.83 -17.48
N GLU A 54 -6.41 -5.02 -17.70
CA GLU A 54 -6.85 -6.25 -17.06
C GLU A 54 -6.39 -6.29 -15.60
N GLN A 55 -7.34 -6.50 -14.68
CA GLN A 55 -7.06 -6.59 -13.26
C GLN A 55 -6.32 -7.90 -12.93
N PRO A 56 -5.38 -7.90 -11.96
CA PRO A 56 -4.74 -9.12 -11.50
C PRO A 56 -5.75 -10.11 -10.92
N VAL A 57 -5.55 -11.41 -11.17
CA VAL A 57 -6.31 -12.43 -10.48
C VAL A 57 -5.66 -12.70 -9.13
N VAL A 58 -6.34 -12.37 -8.04
CA VAL A 58 -5.82 -12.57 -6.68
C VAL A 58 -5.77 -14.05 -6.30
N GLY A 59 -4.90 -14.42 -5.36
CA GLY A 59 -4.78 -15.80 -4.87
C GLY A 59 -6.13 -16.38 -4.45
N ALA A 60 -6.96 -15.60 -3.76
CA ALA A 60 -8.29 -16.01 -3.32
C ALA A 60 -9.24 -16.42 -4.46
N ASN A 61 -9.10 -15.82 -5.64
CA ASN A 61 -9.91 -16.19 -6.83
C ASN A 61 -9.49 -17.49 -7.51
N GLN A 62 -8.37 -18.10 -7.10
CA GLN A 62 -7.85 -19.32 -7.69
C GLN A 62 -8.28 -20.57 -6.89
N THR A 63 -9.55 -20.62 -6.51
CA THR A 63 -10.15 -21.68 -5.66
C THR A 63 -9.75 -23.11 -6.07
N PRO A 64 -9.70 -23.50 -7.36
CA PRO A 64 -9.28 -24.85 -7.74
C PRO A 64 -7.85 -25.21 -7.28
N LYS A 65 -6.96 -24.24 -7.10
CA LYS A 65 -5.57 -24.49 -6.68
C LYS A 65 -5.43 -24.78 -5.18
N TYR A 66 -6.24 -24.15 -4.34
CA TYR A 66 -6.10 -24.27 -2.90
C TYR A 66 -7.22 -25.07 -2.22
N LEU A 67 -8.39 -25.19 -2.83
CA LEU A 67 -9.50 -25.96 -2.26
C LEU A 67 -9.13 -27.41 -1.92
N PRO A 68 -8.37 -28.16 -2.75
CA PRO A 68 -7.92 -29.52 -2.39
C PRO A 68 -7.05 -29.55 -1.13
N LEU A 69 -6.29 -28.48 -0.84
CA LEU A 69 -5.44 -28.38 0.33
C LEU A 69 -6.23 -28.13 1.63
N LEU A 70 -7.47 -27.65 1.52
CA LEU A 70 -8.37 -27.33 2.64
C LEU A 70 -9.36 -28.45 2.95
N LYS A 71 -9.70 -29.31 1.95
CA LYS A 71 -10.70 -30.37 2.12
C LYS A 71 -10.30 -31.33 3.26
N HIS A 72 -11.28 -31.70 4.06
CA HIS A 72 -11.17 -32.63 5.21
C HIS A 72 -10.27 -32.12 6.33
N LYS A 73 -9.87 -30.85 6.31
CA LYS A 73 -9.05 -30.22 7.36
C LYS A 73 -9.86 -29.24 8.19
N LYS A 74 -9.54 -29.17 9.46
CA LYS A 74 -10.02 -28.13 10.38
C LYS A 74 -9.07 -26.96 10.33
N ILE A 75 -9.49 -25.83 9.71
CA ILE A 75 -8.61 -24.71 9.43
C ILE A 75 -8.87 -23.49 10.31
N GLY A 76 -7.82 -22.72 10.57
CA GLY A 76 -7.90 -21.32 11.02
C GLY A 76 -7.75 -20.38 9.82
N ILE A 77 -8.39 -19.23 9.84
CA ILE A 77 -8.23 -18.24 8.77
C ILE A 77 -7.81 -16.91 9.37
N VAL A 78 -6.73 -16.31 8.86
CA VAL A 78 -6.34 -14.93 9.16
C VAL A 78 -6.97 -14.04 8.10
N ALA A 79 -7.96 -13.24 8.49
CA ALA A 79 -8.80 -12.50 7.56
C ALA A 79 -9.31 -11.17 8.14
N ASN A 80 -9.62 -10.24 7.24
CA ASN A 80 -10.33 -9.00 7.52
C ASN A 80 -11.29 -8.65 6.37
N GLN A 81 -11.82 -7.42 6.33
CA GLN A 81 -12.73 -6.94 5.28
C GLN A 81 -12.18 -7.06 3.85
N THR A 82 -10.86 -7.16 3.69
CA THR A 82 -10.21 -7.27 2.37
C THR A 82 -10.11 -8.70 1.85
N SER A 83 -10.45 -9.68 2.68
CA SER A 83 -10.38 -11.12 2.38
C SER A 83 -11.57 -11.53 1.52
N VAL A 84 -11.50 -11.23 0.22
CA VAL A 84 -12.62 -11.40 -0.71
C VAL A 84 -12.20 -12.09 -2.01
N LEU A 85 -13.19 -12.78 -2.63
CA LEU A 85 -13.14 -13.24 -4.01
C LEU A 85 -13.91 -12.25 -4.88
N PHE A 86 -13.31 -11.78 -5.94
CA PHE A 86 -13.98 -10.93 -6.93
C PHE A 86 -14.83 -11.76 -7.88
N LYS A 87 -16.05 -11.29 -8.16
CA LYS A 87 -17.03 -11.98 -9.02
C LYS A 87 -16.99 -11.51 -10.47
N ASN A 88 -16.32 -10.41 -10.72
CA ASN A 88 -16.16 -9.81 -12.06
C ASN A 88 -14.72 -9.29 -12.26
N SER A 89 -14.37 -9.07 -13.52
CA SER A 89 -13.05 -8.58 -13.95
C SER A 89 -12.71 -7.18 -13.46
N GLU A 90 -13.71 -6.35 -13.17
CA GLU A 90 -13.57 -4.97 -12.70
C GLU A 90 -13.34 -4.88 -11.19
N HIS A 91 -13.42 -6.00 -10.46
CA HIS A 91 -13.35 -6.08 -9.00
C HIS A 91 -14.41 -5.23 -8.27
N SER A 92 -15.51 -4.90 -8.93
CA SER A 92 -16.60 -4.08 -8.36
C SER A 92 -17.64 -4.92 -7.59
N SER A 93 -17.67 -6.24 -7.82
CA SER A 93 -18.52 -7.19 -7.10
C SER A 93 -17.67 -8.29 -6.46
N TYR A 94 -17.96 -8.61 -5.22
CA TYR A 94 -17.14 -9.57 -4.46
C TYR A 94 -17.97 -10.33 -3.42
N GLU A 95 -17.39 -11.43 -2.93
CA GLU A 95 -17.88 -12.21 -1.81
C GLU A 95 -16.75 -12.41 -0.80
N HIS A 96 -17.06 -12.35 0.49
CA HIS A 96 -16.05 -12.59 1.52
C HIS A 96 -15.57 -14.05 1.47
N LEU A 97 -14.24 -14.26 1.59
CA LEU A 97 -13.62 -15.58 1.48
C LEU A 97 -14.24 -16.60 2.43
N ILE A 98 -14.52 -16.22 3.67
CA ILE A 98 -15.12 -17.09 4.68
C ILE A 98 -16.51 -17.54 4.25
N ASP A 99 -17.34 -16.63 3.74
CA ASP A 99 -18.69 -16.96 3.26
C ASP A 99 -18.62 -17.98 2.08
N SER A 100 -17.66 -17.76 1.17
CA SER A 100 -17.43 -18.67 0.03
C SER A 100 -16.94 -20.05 0.48
N LEU A 101 -15.99 -20.12 1.42
CA LEU A 101 -15.46 -21.40 1.91
C LEU A 101 -16.50 -22.19 2.72
N GLN A 102 -17.37 -21.52 3.48
CA GLN A 102 -18.50 -22.20 4.15
C GLN A 102 -19.47 -22.83 3.17
N LYS A 103 -19.82 -22.14 2.06
CA LYS A 103 -20.64 -22.70 0.99
C LYS A 103 -20.01 -23.92 0.32
N LEU A 104 -18.68 -24.01 0.33
CA LEU A 104 -17.91 -25.15 -0.18
C LEU A 104 -17.67 -26.24 0.87
N ASN A 105 -18.38 -26.16 2.03
CA ASN A 105 -18.31 -27.12 3.13
C ASN A 105 -16.89 -27.29 3.72
N ILE A 106 -16.10 -26.21 3.75
CA ILE A 106 -14.80 -26.20 4.43
C ILE A 106 -15.02 -25.98 5.94
N THR A 107 -14.38 -26.81 6.76
CA THR A 107 -14.49 -26.74 8.22
C THR A 107 -13.61 -25.63 8.77
N ILE A 108 -14.18 -24.45 8.97
CA ILE A 108 -13.49 -23.29 9.56
C ILE A 108 -13.69 -23.35 11.08
N ALA A 109 -12.60 -23.48 11.83
CA ALA A 109 -12.66 -23.57 13.28
C ALA A 109 -12.76 -22.18 13.96
N LYS A 110 -12.03 -21.21 13.44
CA LYS A 110 -11.97 -19.84 13.95
C LYS A 110 -11.36 -18.88 12.93
N VAL A 111 -11.56 -17.60 13.16
CA VAL A 111 -10.96 -16.51 12.38
C VAL A 111 -10.03 -15.72 13.28
N PHE A 112 -8.79 -15.55 12.85
CA PHE A 112 -7.83 -14.65 13.45
C PHE A 112 -7.95 -13.27 12.80
N THR A 113 -8.13 -12.22 13.60
CA THR A 113 -8.39 -10.87 13.08
C THR A 113 -7.23 -9.94 13.41
N PRO A 114 -6.66 -9.25 12.41
CA PRO A 114 -5.59 -8.27 12.63
C PRO A 114 -6.13 -6.94 13.17
N GLU A 115 -5.29 -5.91 13.21
CA GLU A 115 -5.68 -4.53 13.44
C GLU A 115 -6.89 -4.14 12.57
N HIS A 116 -7.80 -3.34 13.06
CA HIS A 116 -9.10 -2.96 12.49
C HIS A 116 -10.17 -4.05 12.50
N GLY A 117 -9.89 -5.25 13.01
CA GLY A 117 -10.87 -6.32 13.21
C GLY A 117 -11.33 -7.02 11.92
N PHE A 118 -12.31 -7.89 12.08
CA PHE A 118 -12.75 -8.77 10.99
C PHE A 118 -13.52 -8.02 9.88
N ARG A 119 -14.37 -7.07 10.23
CA ARG A 119 -15.19 -6.31 9.28
C ARG A 119 -14.63 -4.90 9.01
N GLY A 120 -13.43 -4.57 9.53
CA GLY A 120 -12.74 -3.31 9.26
C GLY A 120 -13.40 -2.07 9.88
N SER A 121 -14.17 -2.24 10.95
CA SER A 121 -14.94 -1.16 11.58
C SER A 121 -14.21 -0.46 12.73
N SER A 122 -13.09 -1.02 13.23
CA SER A 122 -12.35 -0.47 14.36
C SER A 122 -11.33 0.57 13.92
N ASP A 123 -11.19 1.66 14.69
CA ASP A 123 -10.20 2.71 14.46
C ASP A 123 -8.76 2.20 14.70
N ALA A 124 -7.78 2.96 14.24
CA ALA A 124 -6.37 2.66 14.50
C ALA A 124 -6.12 2.64 16.03
N SER A 125 -5.42 1.60 16.49
CA SER A 125 -5.12 1.37 17.91
C SER A 125 -6.33 1.07 18.81
N GLU A 126 -7.53 0.84 18.25
CA GLU A 126 -8.69 0.41 19.03
C GLU A 126 -8.51 -1.04 19.48
N HIS A 127 -8.83 -1.31 20.75
CA HIS A 127 -8.74 -2.67 21.30
C HIS A 127 -9.86 -3.55 20.75
N ILE A 128 -9.48 -4.70 20.18
CA ILE A 128 -10.40 -5.69 19.62
C ILE A 128 -10.36 -6.91 20.52
N GLU A 129 -11.47 -7.23 21.16
CA GLU A 129 -11.61 -8.43 22.00
C GLU A 129 -12.02 -9.65 21.16
N ASP A 130 -11.79 -10.84 21.73
CA ASP A 130 -12.30 -12.08 21.18
C ASP A 130 -13.83 -12.06 21.22
N SER A 131 -14.44 -12.48 20.12
CA SER A 131 -15.89 -12.41 19.93
C SER A 131 -16.39 -13.49 18.96
N ARG A 132 -17.63 -13.36 18.49
CA ARG A 132 -18.16 -14.19 17.40
C ARG A 132 -18.65 -13.30 16.26
N ASP A 133 -18.38 -13.72 15.03
CA ASP A 133 -18.96 -13.08 13.86
C ASP A 133 -20.48 -13.32 13.83
N LEU A 134 -21.24 -12.25 13.85
CA LEU A 134 -22.71 -12.32 13.90
C LEU A 134 -23.32 -13.01 12.68
N LYS A 135 -22.67 -12.98 11.54
CA LYS A 135 -23.17 -13.56 10.29
C LYS A 135 -22.92 -15.07 10.22
N THR A 136 -21.73 -15.51 10.61
CA THR A 136 -21.29 -16.90 10.41
C THR A 136 -21.27 -17.71 11.71
N GLY A 137 -21.39 -17.06 12.88
CA GLY A 137 -21.25 -17.68 14.20
C GLY A 137 -19.81 -18.10 14.55
N LEU A 138 -18.83 -17.88 13.66
CA LEU A 138 -17.45 -18.31 13.87
C LEU A 138 -16.79 -17.54 15.00
N PRO A 139 -15.96 -18.20 15.83
CA PRO A 139 -15.15 -17.54 16.83
C PRO A 139 -14.14 -16.60 16.17
N LEU A 140 -14.06 -15.37 16.64
CA LEU A 140 -13.06 -14.37 16.26
C LEU A 140 -12.00 -14.27 17.36
N VAL A 141 -10.73 -14.39 16.96
CA VAL A 141 -9.57 -14.28 17.85
C VAL A 141 -8.76 -13.05 17.44
N SER A 142 -8.63 -12.09 18.33
CA SER A 142 -7.88 -10.87 18.05
C SER A 142 -6.36 -11.11 18.06
N LEU A 143 -5.68 -10.68 17.00
CA LEU A 143 -4.22 -10.62 16.88
C LEU A 143 -3.70 -9.18 16.99
N TYR A 144 -4.37 -8.36 17.79
CA TYR A 144 -4.00 -6.97 18.00
C TYR A 144 -3.98 -6.59 19.48
N GLY A 145 -3.28 -5.53 19.84
CA GLY A 145 -3.15 -5.07 21.20
C GLY A 145 -2.15 -5.92 22.02
N LYS A 146 -2.62 -6.59 23.06
CA LYS A 146 -1.78 -7.39 23.97
C LYS A 146 -1.37 -8.74 23.37
N HIS A 147 -2.21 -9.36 22.56
CA HIS A 147 -2.04 -10.70 22.00
C HIS A 147 -1.87 -10.64 20.48
N ARG A 148 -0.65 -10.43 20.02
CA ARG A 148 -0.34 -10.26 18.56
C ARG A 148 0.03 -11.57 17.88
N LYS A 149 0.50 -12.55 18.65
CA LYS A 149 0.90 -13.87 18.19
C LYS A 149 -0.13 -14.91 18.65
N PRO A 150 -0.64 -15.77 17.76
CA PRO A 150 -1.50 -16.87 18.17
C PRO A 150 -0.83 -17.74 19.22
N SER A 151 -1.53 -18.05 20.31
CA SER A 151 -1.02 -18.99 21.32
C SER A 151 -1.18 -20.44 20.87
N ALA A 152 -0.41 -21.37 21.44
CA ALA A 152 -0.56 -22.81 21.19
C ALA A 152 -2.00 -23.30 21.48
N ALA A 153 -2.67 -22.76 22.51
CA ALA A 153 -4.06 -23.08 22.83
C ALA A 153 -5.03 -22.61 21.74
N GLN A 154 -4.77 -21.44 21.15
CA GLN A 154 -5.58 -20.93 20.02
C GLN A 154 -5.35 -21.71 18.74
N LEU A 155 -4.18 -22.30 18.54
CA LEU A 155 -3.81 -23.14 17.39
C LEU A 155 -4.19 -24.62 17.56
N LYS A 156 -4.53 -25.05 18.80
CA LYS A 156 -4.85 -26.45 19.08
C LYS A 156 -5.95 -26.98 18.16
N ASN A 157 -5.74 -28.19 17.63
CA ASN A 157 -6.63 -28.90 16.69
C ASN A 157 -6.82 -28.19 15.32
N LEU A 158 -5.98 -27.23 14.96
CA LEU A 158 -5.90 -26.75 13.59
C LEU A 158 -4.91 -27.57 12.79
N GLU A 159 -5.26 -27.89 11.55
CA GLU A 159 -4.44 -28.67 10.62
C GLU A 159 -3.83 -27.80 9.52
N LEU A 160 -4.29 -26.55 9.41
CA LEU A 160 -3.78 -25.54 8.49
C LEU A 160 -4.25 -24.14 8.93
N VAL A 161 -3.40 -23.13 8.70
CA VAL A 161 -3.80 -21.73 8.80
C VAL A 161 -3.75 -21.08 7.41
N LEU A 162 -4.88 -20.54 6.98
CA LEU A 162 -5.01 -19.79 5.73
C LEU A 162 -4.84 -18.30 6.05
N PHE A 163 -3.96 -17.61 5.31
CA PHE A 163 -3.72 -16.19 5.44
C PHE A 163 -4.19 -15.46 4.17
N ASP A 164 -5.13 -14.52 4.30
CA ASP A 164 -5.66 -13.73 3.20
C ASP A 164 -5.96 -12.29 3.64
N ILE A 165 -4.99 -11.40 3.53
CA ILE A 165 -5.10 -9.99 3.89
C ILE A 165 -4.42 -9.12 2.84
N GLN A 166 -5.05 -7.99 2.48
CA GLN A 166 -4.46 -6.99 1.59
C GLN A 166 -3.47 -6.09 2.32
N ASP A 167 -2.20 -6.15 1.94
CA ASP A 167 -1.16 -5.22 2.37
C ASP A 167 -1.06 -4.00 1.43
N VAL A 168 -0.34 -2.94 1.86
CA VAL A 168 -0.17 -1.70 1.09
C VAL A 168 1.28 -1.40 0.71
N GLY A 169 2.22 -2.31 0.99
CA GLY A 169 3.62 -2.21 0.58
C GLY A 169 4.46 -1.23 1.41
N VAL A 170 4.08 -0.99 2.66
CA VAL A 170 4.78 -0.05 3.55
C VAL A 170 5.10 -0.72 4.87
N ARG A 171 6.37 -0.70 5.29
CA ARG A 171 6.87 -1.43 6.46
C ARG A 171 6.09 -1.20 7.75
N PHE A 172 5.64 0.02 8.04
CA PHE A 172 4.91 0.33 9.26
C PHE A 172 3.42 -0.03 9.18
N TYR A 173 2.93 -0.58 8.06
CA TYR A 173 1.60 -1.14 7.97
C TYR A 173 1.62 -2.56 8.56
N THR A 174 0.87 -2.78 9.63
CA THR A 174 1.09 -3.85 10.61
C THR A 174 0.83 -5.28 10.13
N TYR A 175 0.28 -5.46 8.93
CA TYR A 175 -0.08 -6.81 8.44
C TYR A 175 1.10 -7.70 8.14
N LEU A 176 2.27 -7.13 7.81
CA LEU A 176 3.52 -7.91 7.73
C LEU A 176 3.92 -8.49 9.10
N SER A 177 3.71 -7.72 10.16
CA SER A 177 3.99 -8.19 11.52
C SER A 177 2.99 -9.24 11.99
N THR A 178 1.72 -9.12 11.57
CA THR A 178 0.72 -10.16 11.77
C THR A 178 1.10 -11.44 11.03
N LEU A 179 1.53 -11.34 9.76
CA LEU A 179 2.03 -12.49 8.99
C LEU A 179 3.20 -13.18 9.70
N HIS A 180 4.20 -12.41 10.14
CA HIS A 180 5.35 -12.94 10.87
C HIS A 180 4.91 -13.75 12.09
N TYR A 181 4.10 -13.18 12.97
CA TYR A 181 3.66 -13.86 14.19
C TYR A 181 2.78 -15.08 13.92
N VAL A 182 1.98 -15.06 12.87
CA VAL A 182 1.19 -16.24 12.45
C VAL A 182 2.13 -17.34 11.96
N MET A 183 3.08 -17.03 11.06
CA MET A 183 4.04 -18.00 10.56
C MET A 183 4.91 -18.57 11.68
N GLU A 184 5.36 -17.73 12.61
CA GLU A 184 6.17 -18.15 13.75
C GLU A 184 5.40 -19.09 14.68
N ALA A 185 4.16 -18.71 15.06
CA ALA A 185 3.32 -19.55 15.91
C ALA A 185 2.98 -20.90 15.23
N CYS A 186 2.71 -20.89 13.93
CA CYS A 186 2.44 -22.09 13.16
C CYS A 186 3.67 -22.99 13.05
N ALA A 187 4.87 -22.42 12.81
CA ALA A 187 6.13 -23.15 12.80
C ALA A 187 6.46 -23.81 14.17
N GLU A 188 6.14 -23.14 15.27
CA GLU A 188 6.31 -23.68 16.63
C GLU A 188 5.38 -24.84 16.93
N ASN A 189 4.23 -24.92 16.26
CA ASN A 189 3.20 -25.94 16.47
C ASN A 189 3.08 -26.93 15.31
N ASN A 190 3.99 -26.93 14.34
CA ASN A 190 4.02 -27.79 13.15
C ASN A 190 2.71 -27.72 12.32
N ILE A 191 2.15 -26.52 12.18
CA ILE A 191 0.93 -26.25 11.40
C ILE A 191 1.33 -25.55 10.10
N PRO A 192 0.94 -26.07 8.93
CA PRO A 192 1.22 -25.42 7.67
C PRO A 192 0.44 -24.10 7.51
N VAL A 193 1.07 -23.15 6.83
CA VAL A 193 0.47 -21.85 6.47
C VAL A 193 0.29 -21.77 4.96
N LEU A 194 -0.92 -21.42 4.54
CA LEU A 194 -1.27 -21.16 3.15
C LEU A 194 -1.57 -19.68 2.97
N VAL A 195 -0.77 -18.98 2.16
CA VAL A 195 -0.95 -17.56 1.84
C VAL A 195 -1.64 -17.42 0.49
N LEU A 196 -2.78 -16.73 0.46
CA LEU A 196 -3.42 -16.29 -0.77
C LEU A 196 -2.91 -14.91 -1.13
N ASP A 197 -2.03 -14.82 -2.13
CA ASP A 197 -1.32 -13.57 -2.42
C ASP A 197 -2.23 -12.50 -3.01
N ARG A 198 -1.89 -11.23 -2.72
CA ARG A 198 -2.62 -10.03 -3.15
C ARG A 198 -1.68 -8.98 -3.73
N PRO A 199 -2.14 -8.19 -4.75
CA PRO A 199 -1.32 -7.17 -5.38
C PRO A 199 -0.84 -6.12 -4.39
N ASN A 200 0.43 -5.73 -4.51
CA ASN A 200 0.95 -4.59 -3.76
C ASN A 200 0.73 -3.28 -4.56
N PRO A 201 -0.09 -2.33 -4.09
CA PRO A 201 -0.36 -1.06 -4.79
C PRO A 201 0.88 -0.14 -4.88
N ASN A 202 1.87 -0.33 -4.00
CA ASN A 202 3.17 0.34 -4.01
C ASN A 202 4.32 -0.59 -4.45
N GLY A 203 4.03 -1.73 -5.09
CA GLY A 203 5.01 -2.72 -5.53
C GLY A 203 6.02 -2.22 -6.57
N HIS A 204 5.71 -1.12 -7.25
CA HIS A 204 6.46 -0.58 -8.38
C HIS A 204 7.77 0.13 -8.01
N TYR A 205 8.11 0.24 -6.74
CA TYR A 205 9.36 0.84 -6.28
C TYR A 205 9.82 0.28 -4.93
N VAL A 206 11.12 0.44 -4.67
CA VAL A 206 11.77 0.15 -3.39
C VAL A 206 12.46 1.42 -2.95
N ASP A 207 12.18 1.92 -1.74
CA ASP A 207 12.73 3.21 -1.30
C ASP A 207 12.65 3.41 0.22
N GLY A 208 13.43 4.38 0.70
CA GLY A 208 13.39 4.89 2.06
C GLY A 208 14.39 4.24 3.02
N PRO A 209 14.38 4.73 4.26
CA PRO A 209 15.34 4.31 5.28
C PRO A 209 15.13 2.84 5.67
N MET A 210 16.27 2.15 5.86
CA MET A 210 16.31 0.77 6.33
C MET A 210 15.95 0.67 7.81
N MET A 211 15.22 -0.37 8.19
CA MET A 211 15.02 -0.72 9.60
C MET A 211 16.32 -1.23 10.19
N ARG A 212 16.72 -0.67 11.34
CA ARG A 212 17.84 -1.14 12.15
C ARG A 212 17.34 -1.97 13.34
N PRO A 213 18.06 -3.00 13.77
CA PRO A 213 17.62 -3.90 14.86
C PRO A 213 17.21 -3.18 16.15
N ALA A 214 17.92 -2.10 16.53
CA ALA A 214 17.62 -1.31 17.73
C ALA A 214 16.25 -0.61 17.71
N HIS A 215 15.60 -0.49 16.54
CA HIS A 215 14.31 0.17 16.36
C HIS A 215 13.17 -0.79 16.01
N THR A 216 13.44 -2.09 16.05
CA THR A 216 12.46 -3.14 15.79
C THR A 216 11.24 -3.02 16.71
N SER A 217 10.06 -3.11 16.13
CA SER A 217 8.79 -3.04 16.83
C SER A 217 7.67 -3.66 15.98
N PHE A 218 6.44 -3.71 16.50
CA PHE A 218 5.29 -4.21 15.74
C PHE A 218 5.01 -3.41 14.45
N ILE A 219 5.43 -2.15 14.36
CA ILE A 219 5.35 -1.34 13.14
C ILE A 219 6.62 -1.44 12.27
N GLY A 220 7.43 -2.46 12.47
CA GLY A 220 8.65 -2.71 11.68
C GLY A 220 9.52 -3.78 12.33
N MET A 221 9.37 -5.02 11.90
CA MET A 221 10.05 -6.18 12.52
C MET A 221 11.36 -6.56 11.82
N HIS A 222 11.49 -6.29 10.53
CA HIS A 222 12.56 -6.87 9.71
C HIS A 222 13.47 -5.80 9.11
N PRO A 223 14.72 -6.15 8.78
CA PRO A 223 15.70 -5.23 8.18
C PRO A 223 15.40 -4.97 6.71
N VAL A 224 14.27 -4.32 6.45
CA VAL A 224 13.80 -3.93 5.11
C VAL A 224 13.66 -2.42 5.00
N PRO A 225 13.71 -1.84 3.79
CA PRO A 225 13.43 -0.42 3.57
C PRO A 225 11.96 -0.10 3.86
N LEU A 226 11.64 1.18 3.96
CA LEU A 226 10.27 1.62 4.25
C LEU A 226 9.26 1.14 3.21
N VAL A 227 9.61 1.21 1.92
CA VAL A 227 8.86 0.60 0.81
C VAL A 227 9.71 -0.53 0.25
N TYR A 228 9.25 -1.75 0.42
CA TYR A 228 10.01 -2.96 0.13
C TYR A 228 9.69 -3.56 -1.25
N GLY A 229 8.65 -3.10 -1.94
CA GLY A 229 8.34 -3.46 -3.32
C GLY A 229 8.03 -4.95 -3.56
N MET A 230 7.42 -5.64 -2.62
CA MET A 230 7.06 -7.06 -2.70
C MET A 230 5.59 -7.25 -2.36
N THR A 231 4.97 -8.32 -2.85
CA THR A 231 3.66 -8.78 -2.37
C THR A 231 3.78 -9.43 -1.00
N ILE A 232 2.66 -9.67 -0.35
CA ILE A 232 2.66 -10.35 0.97
C ILE A 232 3.09 -11.82 0.85
N GLY A 233 2.81 -12.48 -0.28
CA GLY A 233 3.27 -13.84 -0.57
C GLY A 233 4.79 -13.92 -0.78
N GLU A 234 5.38 -12.99 -1.54
CA GLU A 234 6.82 -12.88 -1.70
C GLU A 234 7.50 -12.57 -0.36
N TYR A 235 6.89 -11.70 0.45
CA TYR A 235 7.42 -11.37 1.77
C TYR A 235 7.38 -12.58 2.72
N ALA A 236 6.34 -13.41 2.67
CA ALA A 236 6.26 -14.66 3.43
C ALA A 236 7.41 -15.61 3.08
N GLN A 237 7.74 -15.75 1.79
CA GLN A 237 8.90 -16.54 1.36
C GLN A 237 10.22 -15.96 1.89
N MET A 238 10.36 -14.62 1.88
CA MET A 238 11.55 -13.96 2.42
C MET A 238 11.68 -14.16 3.93
N LEU A 239 10.59 -14.17 4.70
CA LEU A 239 10.63 -14.48 6.14
C LEU A 239 11.28 -15.83 6.43
N ASN A 240 10.89 -16.87 5.68
CA ASN A 240 11.49 -18.19 5.78
C ASN A 240 12.94 -18.23 5.29
N GLY A 241 13.17 -17.69 4.09
CA GLY A 241 14.46 -17.82 3.41
C GLY A 241 15.60 -17.05 4.05
N GLU A 242 15.29 -15.93 4.72
CA GLU A 242 16.27 -15.16 5.50
C GLU A 242 16.34 -15.58 6.99
N GLY A 243 15.58 -16.62 7.39
CA GLY A 243 15.58 -17.15 8.76
C GLY A 243 15.09 -16.14 9.81
N TRP A 244 14.13 -15.28 9.46
CA TRP A 244 13.68 -14.21 10.35
C TRP A 244 12.65 -14.64 11.40
N LEU A 245 12.15 -15.85 11.35
CA LEU A 245 11.35 -16.41 12.43
C LEU A 245 12.26 -16.76 13.62
N THR A 246 11.72 -16.70 14.84
CA THR A 246 12.49 -16.93 16.08
C THR A 246 13.30 -18.23 16.01
N ASN A 247 14.55 -18.17 16.42
CA ASN A 247 15.53 -19.27 16.38
C ASN A 247 15.79 -19.84 14.98
N GLY A 248 15.59 -19.05 13.91
CA GLY A 248 15.78 -19.49 12.52
C GLY A 248 14.83 -20.61 12.07
N ARG A 249 13.68 -20.77 12.74
CA ARG A 249 12.66 -21.75 12.35
C ARG A 249 12.14 -21.46 10.95
N THR A 250 11.71 -22.52 10.28
CA THR A 250 11.01 -22.43 8.99
C THR A 250 9.55 -22.85 9.17
N CYS A 251 8.65 -22.08 8.59
CA CYS A 251 7.23 -22.43 8.50
C CYS A 251 7.00 -23.31 7.27
N ASP A 252 6.18 -24.36 7.39
CA ASP A 252 5.65 -25.07 6.20
C ASP A 252 4.71 -24.11 5.47
N LEU A 253 5.22 -23.51 4.39
CA LEU A 253 4.59 -22.40 3.68
C LEU A 253 4.22 -22.77 2.25
N THR A 254 2.96 -22.61 1.91
CA THR A 254 2.48 -22.61 0.52
C THR A 254 1.96 -21.22 0.17
N VAL A 255 2.33 -20.69 -0.99
CA VAL A 255 1.80 -19.43 -1.54
C VAL A 255 0.99 -19.73 -2.79
N ILE A 256 -0.25 -19.24 -2.86
CA ILE A 256 -1.03 -19.21 -4.11
C ILE A 256 -0.76 -17.87 -4.78
N PRO A 257 0.06 -17.85 -5.83
CA PRO A 257 0.50 -16.61 -6.44
C PRO A 257 -0.62 -15.92 -7.23
N LEU A 258 -0.45 -14.63 -7.48
CA LEU A 258 -1.28 -13.86 -8.40
C LEU A 258 -1.14 -14.36 -9.84
N GLN A 259 -2.16 -14.11 -10.66
CA GLN A 259 -2.03 -14.19 -12.11
C GLN A 259 -2.19 -12.80 -12.72
N LYS A 260 -1.58 -12.58 -13.90
CA LYS A 260 -1.66 -11.32 -14.65
C LYS A 260 -1.18 -10.10 -13.84
N TYR A 261 -0.21 -10.31 -12.96
CA TYR A 261 0.39 -9.27 -12.12
C TYR A 261 1.90 -9.14 -12.41
N LYS A 262 2.34 -7.89 -12.41
CA LYS A 262 3.75 -7.47 -12.38
C LYS A 262 3.90 -6.40 -11.31
N HIS A 263 5.08 -6.22 -10.73
CA HIS A 263 5.30 -5.16 -9.72
C HIS A 263 4.94 -3.76 -10.27
N GLN A 264 5.07 -3.55 -11.60
CA GLN A 264 4.70 -2.30 -12.27
C GLN A 264 3.18 -2.13 -12.47
N THR A 265 2.38 -3.17 -12.23
CA THR A 265 0.92 -3.12 -12.41
C THR A 265 0.32 -2.02 -11.54
N ARG A 266 -0.44 -1.12 -12.17
CA ARG A 266 -1.23 -0.12 -11.43
C ARG A 266 -2.46 -0.81 -10.86
N TYR A 267 -2.48 -0.94 -9.54
CA TYR A 267 -3.60 -1.57 -8.84
C TYR A 267 -4.23 -0.58 -7.87
N GLN A 268 -5.52 -0.35 -8.05
CA GLN A 268 -6.34 0.40 -7.11
C GLN A 268 -7.08 -0.59 -6.22
N LEU A 269 -6.93 -0.44 -4.91
CA LEU A 269 -7.59 -1.33 -3.97
C LEU A 269 -9.12 -1.14 -4.04
N PRO A 270 -9.90 -2.16 -4.42
CA PRO A 270 -11.36 -2.05 -4.50
C PRO A 270 -12.01 -1.88 -3.13
N ILE A 271 -11.33 -2.36 -2.09
CA ILE A 271 -11.77 -2.29 -0.70
C ILE A 271 -10.73 -1.52 0.10
N ARG A 272 -11.18 -0.59 0.95
CA ARG A 272 -10.29 0.15 1.85
C ARG A 272 -9.50 -0.80 2.72
N PRO A 273 -8.16 -0.78 2.69
CA PRO A 273 -7.35 -1.67 3.52
C PRO A 273 -7.39 -1.26 5.00
N SER A 274 -7.68 0.00 5.27
CA SER A 274 -7.90 0.55 6.61
C SER A 274 -8.86 1.76 6.54
N PRO A 275 -9.53 2.12 7.64
CA PRO A 275 -10.37 3.32 7.71
C PRO A 275 -9.66 4.61 7.28
N ASN A 276 -8.35 4.70 7.49
CA ASN A 276 -7.53 5.87 7.16
C ASN A 276 -6.87 5.84 5.77
N LEU A 277 -7.12 4.83 4.95
CA LEU A 277 -6.64 4.75 3.58
C LEU A 277 -7.82 4.65 2.60
N PRO A 278 -8.56 5.77 2.40
CA PRO A 278 -9.86 5.75 1.72
C PRO A 278 -9.78 5.49 0.21
N ASN A 279 -8.63 5.74 -0.42
CA ASN A 279 -8.47 5.66 -1.88
C ASN A 279 -7.01 5.43 -2.29
N ALA A 280 -6.79 5.22 -3.59
CA ALA A 280 -5.46 4.96 -4.16
C ALA A 280 -4.47 6.12 -3.93
N LYS A 281 -4.93 7.38 -3.87
CA LYS A 281 -4.08 8.54 -3.58
C LYS A 281 -3.54 8.46 -2.16
N ALA A 282 -4.39 8.20 -1.17
CA ALA A 282 -3.99 8.02 0.22
C ALA A 282 -2.96 6.88 0.35
N VAL A 283 -3.22 5.72 -0.26
CA VAL A 283 -2.32 4.56 -0.26
C VAL A 283 -0.96 4.90 -0.87
N ASN A 284 -0.92 5.65 -1.97
CA ASN A 284 0.33 6.02 -2.64
C ASN A 284 1.12 7.11 -1.89
N CYS A 285 0.44 8.04 -1.22
CA CYS A 285 1.11 9.07 -0.41
C CYS A 285 1.51 8.56 0.99
N TYR A 286 0.87 7.49 1.48
CA TYR A 286 1.07 6.95 2.82
C TYR A 286 2.53 6.67 3.19
N PRO A 287 3.40 6.09 2.32
CA PRO A 287 4.81 5.91 2.64
C PRO A 287 5.54 7.20 3.03
N SER A 288 5.18 8.32 2.40
CA SER A 288 5.79 9.63 2.67
C SER A 288 5.16 10.34 3.87
N LEU A 289 3.84 10.22 4.04
CA LEU A 289 3.09 10.92 5.09
C LEU A 289 3.02 10.16 6.41
N GLY A 290 3.28 8.85 6.41
CA GLY A 290 3.32 8.04 7.62
C GLY A 290 4.43 8.43 8.59
N PHE A 291 5.48 9.10 8.15
CA PHE A 291 6.48 9.70 9.05
C PHE A 291 5.87 10.69 10.03
N PHE A 292 4.80 11.39 9.64
CA PHE A 292 4.11 12.34 10.49
C PHE A 292 3.41 11.71 11.70
N GLU A 293 3.19 10.40 11.69
CA GLU A 293 2.63 9.71 12.87
C GLU A 293 3.52 9.86 14.11
N GLY A 294 4.82 9.97 13.91
CA GLY A 294 5.82 10.22 14.95
C GLY A 294 6.12 11.70 15.24
N THR A 295 5.32 12.64 14.72
CA THR A 295 5.50 14.10 14.86
C THR A 295 4.22 14.77 15.35
N PRO A 296 4.21 16.06 15.72
CA PRO A 296 2.99 16.79 16.02
C PRO A 296 2.13 17.11 14.78
N ILE A 297 2.64 16.89 13.57
CA ILE A 297 1.94 17.26 12.34
C ILE A 297 0.74 16.34 12.09
N ASN A 298 -0.40 16.91 11.71
CA ASN A 298 -1.55 16.13 11.25
C ASN A 298 -1.36 15.76 9.77
N ALA A 299 -1.52 14.48 9.45
CA ALA A 299 -1.44 13.93 8.09
C ALA A 299 -2.82 13.74 7.44
N GLY A 300 -3.74 14.69 7.63
CA GLY A 300 -5.10 14.66 7.09
C GLY A 300 -6.07 13.74 7.84
N ARG A 301 -5.66 13.07 8.92
CA ARG A 301 -6.58 12.30 9.76
C ARG A 301 -7.64 13.23 10.37
N GLY A 302 -8.88 12.75 10.46
CA GLY A 302 -10.01 13.58 10.87
C GLY A 302 -10.55 14.48 9.75
N THR A 303 -10.24 14.15 8.49
CA THR A 303 -10.83 14.74 7.27
C THR A 303 -11.14 13.62 6.27
N GLU A 304 -11.83 13.93 5.17
CA GLU A 304 -12.04 12.98 4.06
C GLU A 304 -10.79 12.78 3.16
N TYR A 305 -9.67 13.44 3.51
CA TYR A 305 -8.41 13.41 2.77
C TYR A 305 -7.26 12.86 3.61
N GLN A 306 -7.51 11.78 4.34
CA GLN A 306 -6.50 11.07 5.12
C GLN A 306 -5.29 10.73 4.24
N PHE A 307 -4.08 11.06 4.72
CA PHE A 307 -2.82 10.91 3.99
C PHE A 307 -2.79 11.53 2.58
N GLN A 308 -3.55 12.64 2.39
CA GLN A 308 -3.56 13.43 1.17
C GLN A 308 -3.30 14.91 1.44
N ARG A 309 -2.97 15.27 2.67
CA ARG A 309 -2.59 16.60 3.15
C ARG A 309 -1.80 16.50 4.43
N TYR A 310 -1.06 17.54 4.77
CA TYR A 310 -0.44 17.66 6.08
C TYR A 310 -0.43 19.11 6.55
N GLY A 311 -0.39 19.32 7.87
CA GLY A 311 -0.35 20.65 8.45
C GLY A 311 -0.43 20.65 9.97
N ALA A 312 -0.30 21.86 10.52
CA ALA A 312 -0.41 22.14 11.95
C ALA A 312 -0.98 23.54 12.20
N PRO A 313 -1.53 23.83 13.40
CA PRO A 313 -2.09 25.14 13.72
C PRO A 313 -1.03 26.24 13.76
N ASP A 314 0.21 25.89 14.13
CA ASP A 314 1.36 26.77 14.31
C ASP A 314 2.22 26.93 13.05
N PHE A 315 1.82 26.35 11.92
CA PHE A 315 2.47 26.60 10.65
C PHE A 315 2.20 28.04 10.17
N PRO A 316 3.09 28.62 9.33
CA PRO A 316 2.84 29.90 8.69
C PRO A 316 1.48 29.93 8.00
N LYS A 317 0.70 31.00 8.26
CA LYS A 317 -0.62 31.15 7.63
C LYS A 317 -0.47 31.23 6.11
N GLY A 318 -1.21 30.39 5.40
CA GLY A 318 -1.24 30.28 3.94
C GLY A 318 -2.65 30.16 3.40
N ALA A 319 -2.79 30.08 2.08
CA ALA A 319 -4.08 29.96 1.42
C ALA A 319 -4.78 28.62 1.72
N PHE A 320 -4.04 27.56 1.93
CA PHE A 320 -4.60 26.24 2.24
C PHE A 320 -4.63 25.99 3.75
N PHE A 321 -5.78 25.61 4.22
CA PHE A 321 -5.99 25.16 5.60
C PHE A 321 -7.11 24.12 5.68
N TYR A 322 -7.18 23.39 6.79
CA TYR A 322 -8.25 22.43 7.11
C TYR A 322 -8.41 22.31 8.63
N THR A 323 -9.54 21.78 9.06
CA THR A 323 -9.83 21.54 10.49
C THR A 323 -10.09 20.05 10.69
N PRO A 324 -9.21 19.32 11.39
CA PRO A 324 -9.47 17.92 11.74
C PRO A 324 -10.65 17.79 12.69
N LEU A 325 -11.60 16.92 12.36
CA LEU A 325 -12.74 16.57 13.21
C LEU A 325 -12.82 15.04 13.35
N PRO A 326 -13.42 14.50 14.42
CA PRO A 326 -13.64 13.06 14.54
C PRO A 326 -14.40 12.50 13.33
N ASN A 327 -13.90 11.40 12.77
CA ASN A 327 -14.54 10.69 11.66
C ASN A 327 -14.32 9.17 11.80
N PHE A 328 -14.81 8.41 10.80
CA PHE A 328 -14.74 6.96 10.77
C PHE A 328 -13.32 6.40 10.95
N GLY A 329 -12.28 7.07 10.45
CA GLY A 329 -10.90 6.62 10.53
C GLY A 329 -10.10 7.21 11.69
N SER A 330 -10.65 8.20 12.43
CA SER A 330 -9.94 8.86 13.52
C SER A 330 -10.91 9.50 14.50
N LYS A 331 -11.10 8.86 15.65
CA LYS A 331 -11.96 9.39 16.74
C LYS A 331 -11.31 10.58 17.45
N LEU A 332 -9.98 10.59 17.51
CA LEU A 332 -9.18 11.62 18.20
C LEU A 332 -8.02 12.08 17.28
N PRO A 333 -8.31 12.80 16.18
CA PRO A 333 -7.25 13.29 15.30
C PRO A 333 -6.39 14.34 16.01
N LYS A 334 -5.10 14.41 15.66
CA LYS A 334 -4.22 15.51 16.08
C LYS A 334 -4.85 16.84 15.73
N HIS A 335 -4.76 17.83 16.61
CA HIS A 335 -5.31 19.18 16.44
C HIS A 335 -6.83 19.21 16.18
N ARG A 336 -7.58 18.30 16.82
CA ARG A 336 -9.05 18.25 16.74
C ARG A 336 -9.66 19.62 16.96
N GLY A 337 -10.50 20.08 16.02
CA GLY A 337 -11.21 21.35 16.08
C GLY A 337 -10.35 22.59 15.84
N GLN A 338 -9.04 22.45 15.62
CA GLN A 338 -8.14 23.57 15.36
C GLN A 338 -7.89 23.71 13.87
N ARG A 339 -7.79 24.96 13.39
CA ARG A 339 -7.40 25.25 12.00
C ARG A 339 -5.91 24.92 11.82
N CYS A 340 -5.61 23.97 10.95
CA CYS A 340 -4.26 23.60 10.55
C CYS A 340 -3.94 24.24 9.19
N TYR A 341 -2.86 24.99 9.12
CA TYR A 341 -2.28 25.45 7.86
C TYR A 341 -1.30 24.42 7.32
N GLY A 342 -1.20 24.28 6.00
CA GLY A 342 -0.36 23.21 5.46
C GLY A 342 -0.37 23.10 3.96
N VAL A 343 -0.32 21.87 3.46
CA VAL A 343 -0.22 21.53 2.03
C VAL A 343 -1.30 20.53 1.65
N ASP A 344 -2.01 20.82 0.56
CA ASP A 344 -2.90 19.86 -0.10
C ASP A 344 -2.13 19.06 -1.15
N LEU A 345 -2.21 17.74 -1.05
CA LEU A 345 -1.55 16.79 -1.94
C LEU A 345 -2.55 15.97 -2.76
N SER A 346 -3.85 16.25 -2.63
CA SER A 346 -4.92 15.46 -3.28
C SER A 346 -4.76 15.40 -4.80
N SER A 347 -4.26 16.47 -5.42
CA SER A 347 -3.98 16.57 -6.85
C SER A 347 -2.53 16.24 -7.25
N SER A 348 -1.65 15.87 -6.29
CA SER A 348 -0.26 15.55 -6.60
C SER A 348 -0.15 14.34 -7.56
N PRO A 349 0.86 14.25 -8.43
CA PRO A 349 1.05 13.08 -9.29
C PRO A 349 1.31 11.80 -8.47
N ARG A 350 1.15 10.62 -9.11
CA ARG A 350 1.50 9.34 -8.48
C ARG A 350 2.98 9.30 -8.16
N LEU A 351 3.29 8.90 -6.93
CA LEU A 351 4.66 8.78 -6.47
C LEU A 351 5.25 7.43 -6.87
N SER A 352 6.53 7.43 -7.25
CA SER A 352 7.39 6.26 -7.45
C SER A 352 8.65 6.32 -6.57
N LYS A 353 8.63 7.20 -5.57
CA LYS A 353 9.64 7.31 -4.51
C LYS A 353 9.05 8.04 -3.29
N ILE A 354 9.70 7.93 -2.17
CA ILE A 354 9.36 8.68 -0.97
C ILE A 354 9.66 10.17 -1.18
N LYS A 355 8.71 11.02 -0.82
CA LYS A 355 8.86 12.48 -0.86
C LYS A 355 9.32 13.00 0.51
N ILE A 356 10.60 12.80 0.81
CA ILE A 356 11.20 13.26 2.07
C ILE A 356 11.17 14.79 2.20
N SER A 357 11.07 15.51 1.07
CA SER A 357 10.92 16.97 1.06
C SER A 357 9.67 17.45 1.81
N TRP A 358 8.60 16.65 1.90
CA TRP A 358 7.41 17.02 2.70
C TRP A 358 7.70 17.01 4.20
N LEU A 359 8.48 16.03 4.68
CA LEU A 359 8.89 15.98 6.07
C LEU A 359 9.89 17.10 6.39
N ALA A 360 10.83 17.36 5.49
CA ALA A 360 11.80 18.46 5.63
C ALA A 360 11.10 19.84 5.66
N ASP A 361 10.14 20.07 4.76
CA ASP A 361 9.30 21.29 4.73
C ASP A 361 8.55 21.49 6.05
N ALA A 362 7.90 20.41 6.53
CA ALA A 362 7.16 20.46 7.79
C ALA A 362 8.08 20.74 8.99
N TYR A 363 9.27 20.12 9.00
CA TYR A 363 10.29 20.41 10.02
C TYR A 363 10.70 21.87 9.98
N GLN A 364 10.99 22.45 8.81
CA GLN A 364 11.35 23.86 8.66
C GLN A 364 10.24 24.82 9.11
N LYS A 365 8.99 24.52 8.81
CA LYS A 365 7.82 25.34 9.17
C LYS A 365 7.44 25.24 10.65
N SER A 366 7.80 24.16 11.33
CA SER A 366 7.48 23.97 12.73
C SER A 366 8.26 24.98 13.61
N PRO A 367 7.60 25.78 14.46
CA PRO A 367 8.28 26.77 15.30
C PRO A 367 9.10 26.12 16.41
N ASN A 368 8.68 24.97 16.93
CA ASN A 368 9.38 24.26 18.01
C ASN A 368 10.08 23.00 17.48
N LYS A 369 11.34 23.14 17.09
CA LYS A 369 12.17 22.05 16.57
C LYS A 369 12.42 20.95 17.62
N ALA A 370 12.56 21.32 18.88
CA ALA A 370 12.85 20.37 19.95
C ALA A 370 11.70 19.37 20.22
N LEU A 371 10.47 19.77 19.92
CA LEU A 371 9.29 18.94 20.09
C LEU A 371 8.79 18.28 18.78
N PHE A 372 9.49 18.49 17.66
CA PHE A 372 9.05 17.97 16.38
C PHE A 372 9.10 16.43 16.31
N PHE A 373 10.15 15.83 16.83
CA PHE A 373 10.32 14.37 16.82
C PHE A 373 9.78 13.76 18.11
N GLY A 374 8.63 13.10 18.01
CA GLY A 374 8.03 12.40 19.14
C GLY A 374 8.71 11.04 19.40
N LYS A 375 8.40 10.44 20.55
CA LYS A 375 8.99 9.17 21.03
C LYS A 375 8.86 7.99 20.05
N THR A 376 7.89 8.03 19.15
CA THR A 376 7.63 6.96 18.17
C THR A 376 8.26 7.24 16.81
N PHE A 377 8.87 8.39 16.58
CA PHE A 377 9.40 8.78 15.27
C PHE A 377 10.41 7.77 14.73
N THR A 378 11.41 7.41 15.54
CA THR A 378 12.44 6.44 15.14
C THR A 378 11.90 5.04 14.85
N LYS A 379 10.77 4.65 15.46
CA LYS A 379 10.08 3.38 15.17
C LYS A 379 9.43 3.39 13.78
N HIS A 380 8.82 4.51 13.37
CA HIS A 380 8.28 4.67 12.02
C HIS A 380 9.39 4.72 10.97
N VAL A 381 10.44 5.49 11.25
CA VAL A 381 11.61 5.62 10.37
C VAL A 381 12.44 4.34 10.30
N GLY A 382 12.60 3.64 11.42
CA GLY A 382 13.42 2.44 11.55
C GLY A 382 14.88 2.71 11.94
N ASN A 383 15.25 3.97 12.18
CA ASN A 383 16.60 4.38 12.59
C ASN A 383 16.61 5.78 13.20
N THR A 384 17.76 6.25 13.66
CA THR A 384 17.97 7.62 14.18
C THR A 384 18.60 8.56 13.15
N GLU A 385 19.10 8.04 12.04
CA GLU A 385 19.88 8.79 11.04
C GLU A 385 19.03 9.88 10.39
N LEU A 386 17.78 9.56 10.03
CA LEU A 386 16.89 10.54 9.38
C LEU A 386 16.61 11.75 10.25
N GLN A 387 16.39 11.54 11.57
CA GLN A 387 16.20 12.63 12.51
C GLN A 387 17.43 13.54 12.53
N LYS A 388 18.63 12.98 12.74
CA LYS A 388 19.90 13.71 12.76
C LYS A 388 20.15 14.49 11.46
N GLN A 389 19.80 13.89 10.31
CA GLN A 389 19.95 14.53 9.01
C GLN A 389 19.03 15.76 8.87
N LEU A 390 17.79 15.67 9.35
CA LEU A 390 16.84 16.79 9.34
C LEU A 390 17.27 17.90 10.32
N GLU A 391 17.73 17.53 11.52
CA GLU A 391 18.28 18.46 12.53
C GLU A 391 19.52 19.20 12.01
N SER A 392 20.37 18.50 11.25
CA SER A 392 21.56 19.06 10.58
C SER A 392 21.24 19.74 9.26
N GLN A 393 19.95 19.96 8.93
CA GLN A 393 19.48 20.65 7.74
C GLN A 393 20.00 20.05 6.41
N ARG A 394 20.25 18.73 6.36
CA ARG A 394 20.61 18.05 5.13
C ARG A 394 19.49 18.22 4.10
N SER A 395 19.87 18.45 2.87
CA SER A 395 18.91 18.55 1.77
C SER A 395 18.18 17.23 1.54
N PRO A 396 16.93 17.23 1.04
CA PRO A 396 16.22 16.03 0.67
C PRO A 396 17.02 15.10 -0.27
N LYS A 397 17.80 15.66 -1.19
CA LYS A 397 18.65 14.91 -2.12
C LYS A 397 19.78 14.16 -1.40
N GLU A 398 20.44 14.79 -0.42
CA GLU A 398 21.48 14.15 0.38
C GLU A 398 20.89 13.02 1.25
N ILE A 399 19.71 13.24 1.83
CA ILE A 399 19.00 12.24 2.62
C ILE A 399 18.64 11.03 1.73
N GLU A 400 18.04 11.23 0.56
CA GLU A 400 17.71 10.18 -0.40
C GLU A 400 18.98 9.41 -0.85
N ALA A 401 20.10 10.11 -1.05
CA ALA A 401 21.39 9.50 -1.41
C ALA A 401 21.93 8.59 -0.31
N SER A 402 21.71 8.91 0.96
CA SER A 402 22.21 8.12 2.09
C SER A 402 21.61 6.71 2.17
N TRP A 403 20.45 6.45 1.59
CA TRP A 403 19.79 5.15 1.60
C TRP A 403 20.30 4.19 0.52
N GLN A 404 20.96 4.70 -0.52
CA GLN A 404 21.24 3.94 -1.75
C GLN A 404 22.08 2.69 -1.52
N LYS A 405 23.05 2.72 -0.60
CA LYS A 405 23.86 1.54 -0.25
C LYS A 405 23.00 0.40 0.31
N ASP A 406 22.12 0.74 1.25
CA ASP A 406 21.22 -0.22 1.89
C ASP A 406 20.18 -0.76 0.90
N LEU A 407 19.59 0.12 0.09
CA LEU A 407 18.64 -0.28 -0.96
C LEU A 407 19.28 -1.25 -1.96
N LYS A 408 20.52 -0.98 -2.39
CA LYS A 408 21.27 -1.89 -3.29
C LYS A 408 21.49 -3.26 -2.65
N SER A 409 21.78 -3.32 -1.36
CA SER A 409 21.92 -4.57 -0.62
C SER A 409 20.58 -5.30 -0.49
N PHE A 410 19.52 -4.59 -0.17
CA PHE A 410 18.18 -5.17 -0.07
C PHE A 410 17.67 -5.70 -1.42
N HIS A 411 17.95 -5.03 -2.54
CA HIS A 411 17.59 -5.54 -3.86
C HIS A 411 18.14 -6.94 -4.14
N LYS A 412 19.36 -7.25 -3.69
CA LYS A 412 19.94 -8.59 -3.84
C LYS A 412 19.21 -9.64 -3.00
N ILE A 413 18.76 -9.27 -1.80
CA ILE A 413 17.96 -10.16 -0.93
C ILE A 413 16.60 -10.38 -1.57
N ARG A 414 15.90 -9.28 -1.88
CA ARG A 414 14.57 -9.27 -2.47
C ARG A 414 14.46 -10.17 -3.70
N GLN A 415 15.44 -10.09 -4.61
CA GLN A 415 15.42 -10.79 -5.89
C GLN A 415 15.33 -12.32 -5.76
N LYS A 416 15.78 -12.91 -4.64
CA LYS A 416 15.68 -14.35 -4.37
C LYS A 416 14.22 -14.82 -4.19
N TYR A 417 13.32 -13.93 -3.83
CA TYR A 417 11.95 -14.23 -3.37
C TYR A 417 10.86 -13.69 -4.26
N LEU A 418 11.23 -13.06 -5.39
CA LEU A 418 10.25 -12.54 -6.33
C LEU A 418 9.53 -13.66 -7.09
N LEU A 419 8.21 -13.56 -7.13
CA LEU A 419 7.32 -14.42 -7.91
C LEU A 419 6.89 -13.76 -9.22
N TYR A 420 7.11 -12.45 -9.33
CA TYR A 420 6.60 -11.62 -10.42
C TYR A 420 7.71 -10.71 -10.97
N ASP A 421 7.59 -10.36 -12.29
CA ASP A 421 8.49 -9.44 -12.99
C ASP A 421 8.34 -7.96 -12.53
#